data_2a1799e00f1cde5faee54e8c8ce2c15a
#
_entry.id   2a1799e00f1cde5faee54e8c8ce2c15a
#
_cell.length_a   1.000
_cell.length_b   1.000
_cell.length_c   1.000
_cell.angle_alpha   90.00
_cell.angle_beta   90.00
_cell.angle_gamma   90.00
#
_symmetry.space_group_name_H-M   'P 1'
#
loop_
_entity.id
_entity.type
_entity.pdbx_description
1 polymer ?
#
loop_
_entity_poly.entity_id
_entity_poly.type
_entity_poly.pdbx_seq_one_letter_code
_entity_poly.pdbx_strand_id
1 'polypeptide(L)'
;MNRALPNFSQPWRAHCALLLLAPLTAISAFAQQRYAASGLVLGVDEQHRIMTVSCEGIPGYMDAMIMPIEVREAKELDGLMRGAMIEFSLVVGKENSYAEAVHIKKFESLDADPLSARRLRLLDGALDPALSADRVLKIGQPAPDFSLIDQNRARVTLFEFSGKVVAITFVYTRCPFPNFCFRLTNNLSRLQKRFAREMGRELILLTITLDPIHDQPATLPEYGRTWNMDPKGWHLLTGPPTEVQKFCDRFGVAFYPDEGEFIHSLHTLIIDRQGRLAANLEGNEFTAEQLGDLVEVLMKSRTTNPSGS
;
A
#
# COMPACT_ATOMS: atom_id res chain seq x y z
N MET A 1 -9.22 -37.15 -104.44
CA MET A 1 -10.59 -37.04 -103.89
C MET A 1 -10.60 -35.99 -102.83
N ASN A 2 -11.16 -34.91 -103.18
CA ASN A 2 -11.80 -33.81 -102.45
C ASN A 2 -11.94 -33.87 -100.91
N ARG A 3 -11.55 -32.88 -100.23
CA ARG A 3 -12.47 -31.93 -99.54
C ARG A 3 -11.70 -30.79 -98.77
N ALA A 4 -12.06 -29.66 -99.12
CA ALA A 4 -12.16 -28.33 -98.81
C ALA A 4 -11.96 -27.96 -97.29
N LEU A 5 -11.23 -26.87 -97.17
CA LEU A 5 -11.17 -26.02 -95.91
C LEU A 5 -12.44 -25.19 -95.79
N PRO A 6 -12.75 -24.78 -94.58
CA PRO A 6 -13.24 -23.43 -94.47
C PRO A 6 -12.41 -22.60 -93.52
N ASN A 7 -12.21 -21.39 -93.93
CA ASN A 7 -11.68 -20.18 -93.31
C ASN A 7 -12.62 -19.67 -92.22
N PHE A 8 -12.12 -19.35 -91.02
CA PHE A 8 -12.81 -18.46 -90.10
C PHE A 8 -11.84 -17.51 -89.42
N SER A 9 -11.87 -16.33 -89.91
CA SER A 9 -11.32 -15.14 -89.32
C SER A 9 -12.19 -14.63 -88.16
N GLN A 10 -11.70 -14.53 -86.97
CA GLN A 10 -12.33 -13.72 -85.94
C GLN A 10 -11.26 -12.83 -85.28
N PRO A 11 -11.58 -11.55 -85.05
CA PRO A 11 -10.67 -10.62 -84.49
C PRO A 11 -10.67 -10.71 -82.94
N TRP A 12 -9.47 -10.80 -82.32
CA TRP A 12 -9.29 -10.76 -80.90
C TRP A 12 -9.54 -9.34 -80.39
N ARG A 13 -10.62 -9.17 -79.64
CA ARG A 13 -10.83 -7.96 -78.83
C ARG A 13 -9.95 -8.04 -77.59
N ALA A 14 -8.93 -7.16 -77.57
CA ALA A 14 -8.15 -6.94 -76.37
C ALA A 14 -9.02 -6.23 -75.32
N HIS A 15 -9.35 -6.95 -74.23
CA HIS A 15 -9.89 -6.35 -73.01
C HIS A 15 -8.71 -5.87 -72.19
N CYS A 16 -8.42 -4.55 -72.18
CA CYS A 16 -7.60 -3.92 -71.21
C CYS A 16 -8.31 -3.94 -69.85
N ALA A 17 -7.97 -4.88 -68.99
CA ALA A 17 -8.35 -4.85 -67.58
C ALA A 17 -7.50 -3.80 -66.85
N LEU A 18 -8.07 -2.62 -66.60
CA LEU A 18 -7.49 -1.62 -65.72
C LEU A 18 -7.52 -2.19 -64.27
N LEU A 19 -6.38 -2.70 -63.84
CA LEU A 19 -6.16 -3.00 -62.40
C LEU A 19 -5.99 -1.66 -61.65
N LEU A 20 -7.07 -1.21 -61.04
CA LEU A 20 -7.05 -0.15 -60.04
C LEU A 20 -6.26 -0.67 -58.81
N LEU A 21 -4.99 -0.35 -58.73
CA LEU A 21 -4.21 -0.47 -57.48
C LEU A 21 -4.73 0.59 -56.49
N ALA A 22 -5.61 0.21 -55.58
CA ALA A 22 -5.94 0.99 -54.42
C ALA A 22 -4.70 1.03 -53.50
N PRO A 23 -4.18 2.21 -53.08
CA PRO A 23 -3.12 2.25 -52.10
C PRO A 23 -3.68 1.72 -50.77
N LEU A 24 -3.21 0.58 -50.31
CA LEU A 24 -3.37 0.14 -48.94
C LEU A 24 -2.58 1.11 -48.06
N THR A 25 -3.22 2.17 -47.59
CA THR A 25 -2.70 2.99 -46.48
C THR A 25 -2.71 2.08 -45.25
N ALA A 26 -1.59 1.48 -44.95
CA ALA A 26 -1.35 0.82 -43.68
C ALA A 26 -1.47 1.91 -42.61
N ILE A 27 -2.64 2.02 -41.98
CA ILE A 27 -2.81 2.74 -40.74
C ILE A 27 -1.98 1.95 -39.73
N SER A 28 -0.75 2.43 -39.47
CA SER A 28 0.06 1.95 -38.36
C SER A 28 -0.72 2.30 -37.09
N ALA A 29 -1.57 1.39 -36.67
CA ALA A 29 -2.12 1.41 -35.34
C ALA A 29 -0.92 1.31 -34.38
N PHE A 30 -0.45 2.45 -33.87
CA PHE A 30 0.55 2.45 -32.83
C PHE A 30 -0.06 1.72 -31.64
N ALA A 31 0.40 0.49 -31.43
CA ALA A 31 -0.01 -0.33 -30.32
C ALA A 31 0.36 0.43 -29.02
N GLN A 32 -0.65 0.78 -28.25
CA GLN A 32 -0.44 1.23 -26.88
C GLN A 32 0.25 0.11 -26.12
N GLN A 33 1.36 0.43 -25.47
CA GLN A 33 2.05 -0.54 -24.62
C GLN A 33 1.34 -0.60 -23.28
N ARG A 34 1.15 -1.81 -22.77
CA ARG A 34 0.52 -2.09 -21.49
C ARG A 34 1.49 -2.83 -20.60
N TYR A 35 1.61 -2.37 -19.37
CA TYR A 35 2.47 -2.97 -18.37
C TYR A 35 1.66 -3.27 -17.10
N ALA A 36 1.82 -4.47 -16.55
CA ALA A 36 1.34 -4.77 -15.22
C ALA A 36 2.20 -3.97 -14.22
N ALA A 37 1.56 -3.22 -13.36
CA ALA A 37 2.19 -2.36 -12.37
C ALA A 37 1.56 -2.57 -11.01
N SER A 38 2.34 -2.33 -9.96
CA SER A 38 1.90 -2.36 -8.56
C SER A 38 2.50 -1.19 -7.80
N GLY A 39 1.88 -0.83 -6.68
CA GLY A 39 2.43 0.22 -5.84
C GLY A 39 1.54 0.60 -4.67
N LEU A 40 2.09 1.48 -3.83
CA LEU A 40 1.42 2.03 -2.65
C LEU A 40 0.80 3.39 -2.98
N VAL A 41 -0.49 3.56 -2.71
CA VAL A 41 -1.20 4.84 -2.90
C VAL A 41 -0.73 5.85 -1.85
N LEU A 42 -0.17 6.97 -2.33
CA LEU A 42 0.28 8.10 -1.50
C LEU A 42 -0.78 9.20 -1.39
N GLY A 43 -1.68 9.28 -2.37
CA GLY A 43 -2.77 10.26 -2.40
C GLY A 43 -3.71 10.04 -3.57
N VAL A 44 -4.94 10.54 -3.44
CA VAL A 44 -5.98 10.49 -4.47
C VAL A 44 -6.54 11.90 -4.68
N ASP A 45 -6.61 12.34 -5.92
CA ASP A 45 -7.27 13.56 -6.36
C ASP A 45 -8.44 13.16 -7.28
N GLU A 46 -9.61 13.02 -6.69
CA GLU A 46 -10.82 12.62 -7.41
C GLU A 46 -11.26 13.65 -8.46
N GLN A 47 -11.00 14.95 -8.20
CA GLN A 47 -11.42 16.04 -9.11
C GLN A 47 -10.65 15.99 -10.43
N HIS A 48 -9.36 15.68 -10.37
CA HIS A 48 -8.49 15.58 -11.55
C HIS A 48 -8.32 14.13 -12.03
N ARG A 49 -8.95 13.17 -11.39
CA ARG A 49 -8.81 11.73 -11.67
C ARG A 49 -7.36 11.25 -11.61
N ILE A 50 -6.62 11.72 -10.59
CA ILE A 50 -5.21 11.39 -10.42
C ILE A 50 -5.03 10.61 -9.12
N MET A 51 -4.30 9.51 -9.20
CA MET A 51 -3.71 8.83 -8.04
C MET A 51 -2.21 9.06 -8.04
N THR A 52 -1.63 9.40 -6.88
CA THR A 52 -0.18 9.45 -6.69
C THR A 52 0.24 8.12 -6.06
N VAL A 53 1.13 7.41 -6.72
CA VAL A 53 1.53 6.05 -6.34
C VAL A 53 3.04 5.97 -6.21
N SER A 54 3.54 5.34 -5.15
CA SER A 54 4.90 4.83 -5.08
C SER A 54 4.93 3.48 -5.80
N CYS A 55 5.27 3.51 -7.09
CA CYS A 55 5.26 2.35 -7.98
C CYS A 55 6.51 1.49 -7.78
N GLU A 56 6.32 0.19 -7.89
CA GLU A 56 7.43 -0.74 -8.06
C GLU A 56 8.06 -0.60 -9.45
N GLY A 57 9.30 -1.03 -9.59
CA GLY A 57 9.97 -1.03 -10.89
C GLY A 57 9.30 -2.00 -11.86
N ILE A 58 9.11 -1.58 -13.09
CA ILE A 58 8.61 -2.42 -14.18
C ILE A 58 9.82 -2.89 -15.00
N PRO A 59 10.17 -4.18 -14.97
CA PRO A 59 11.35 -4.70 -15.66
C PRO A 59 11.35 -4.36 -17.14
N GLY A 60 12.45 -3.78 -17.62
CA GLY A 60 12.63 -3.38 -19.01
C GLY A 60 11.89 -2.11 -19.43
N TYR A 61 11.20 -1.43 -18.49
CA TYR A 61 10.48 -0.20 -18.77
C TYR A 61 10.84 0.97 -17.86
N MET A 62 10.71 0.81 -16.53
CA MET A 62 10.99 1.90 -15.59
C MET A 62 11.50 1.38 -14.24
N ASP A 63 12.30 2.18 -13.57
CA ASP A 63 12.69 1.95 -12.17
C ASP A 63 11.55 2.30 -11.20
N ALA A 64 11.65 1.83 -9.96
CA ALA A 64 10.71 2.19 -8.90
C ALA A 64 10.73 3.71 -8.66
N MET A 65 9.55 4.34 -8.67
CA MET A 65 9.43 5.79 -8.51
C MET A 65 8.03 6.23 -8.05
N ILE A 66 7.98 7.43 -7.49
CA ILE A 66 6.70 8.11 -7.22
C ILE A 66 6.22 8.77 -8.51
N MET A 67 4.97 8.52 -8.88
CA MET A 67 4.36 9.14 -10.06
C MET A 67 2.88 9.47 -9.84
N PRO A 68 2.44 10.66 -10.26
CA PRO A 68 1.02 10.94 -10.44
C PRO A 68 0.55 10.24 -11.73
N ILE A 69 -0.55 9.51 -11.64
CA ILE A 69 -1.11 8.74 -12.76
C ILE A 69 -2.57 9.11 -12.90
N GLU A 70 -2.97 9.56 -14.08
CA GLU A 70 -4.39 9.74 -14.41
C GLU A 70 -5.05 8.37 -14.57
N VAL A 71 -6.26 8.18 -14.03
CA VAL A 71 -7.04 6.97 -14.27
C VAL A 71 -7.97 7.17 -15.47
N ARG A 72 -8.16 6.10 -16.22
CA ARG A 72 -9.02 6.13 -17.41
C ARG A 72 -10.46 6.51 -17.09
N GLU A 73 -11.02 5.94 -16.04
CA GLU A 73 -12.38 6.19 -15.59
C GLU A 73 -12.39 6.58 -14.11
N ALA A 74 -13.21 7.57 -13.73
CA ALA A 74 -13.27 8.04 -12.35
C ALA A 74 -13.58 6.93 -11.33
N LYS A 75 -14.39 5.93 -11.73
CA LYS A 75 -14.72 4.78 -10.87
C LYS A 75 -13.51 3.93 -10.46
N GLU A 76 -12.39 4.01 -11.18
CA GLU A 76 -11.14 3.34 -10.82
C GLU A 76 -10.55 3.87 -9.49
N LEU A 77 -11.01 5.05 -9.05
CA LEU A 77 -10.62 5.64 -7.77
C LEU A 77 -11.55 5.25 -6.61
N ASP A 78 -12.68 4.58 -6.91
CA ASP A 78 -13.68 4.24 -5.90
C ASP A 78 -13.07 3.36 -4.80
N GLY A 79 -13.13 3.82 -3.56
CA GLY A 79 -12.58 3.11 -2.42
C GLY A 79 -11.06 3.14 -2.29
N LEU A 80 -10.33 3.82 -3.20
CA LEU A 80 -8.90 4.02 -3.03
C LEU A 80 -8.62 4.98 -1.88
N MET A 81 -7.75 4.55 -0.98
CA MET A 81 -7.30 5.35 0.14
C MET A 81 -5.78 5.37 0.21
N ARG A 82 -5.24 6.42 0.82
CA ARG A 82 -3.82 6.49 1.12
C ARG A 82 -3.40 5.28 1.97
N GLY A 83 -2.31 4.64 1.58
CA GLY A 83 -1.81 3.43 2.22
C GLY A 83 -2.35 2.13 1.61
N ALA A 84 -3.25 2.18 0.63
CA ALA A 84 -3.68 0.99 -0.09
C ALA A 84 -2.58 0.49 -1.03
N MET A 85 -2.31 -0.81 -1.00
CA MET A 85 -1.54 -1.49 -2.04
C MET A 85 -2.46 -1.76 -3.22
N ILE A 86 -2.00 -1.45 -4.43
CA ILE A 86 -2.78 -1.62 -5.66
C ILE A 86 -1.99 -2.34 -6.75
N GLU A 87 -2.73 -3.01 -7.60
CA GLU A 87 -2.28 -3.51 -8.90
C GLU A 87 -3.11 -2.83 -9.99
N PHE A 88 -2.47 -2.49 -11.10
CA PHE A 88 -3.14 -1.82 -12.21
C PHE A 88 -2.42 -2.08 -13.53
N SER A 89 -3.07 -1.78 -14.64
CA SER A 89 -2.46 -1.77 -15.97
C SER A 89 -2.04 -0.35 -16.31
N LEU A 90 -0.73 -0.10 -16.44
CA LEU A 90 -0.20 1.16 -16.94
C LEU A 90 -0.21 1.13 -18.46
N VAL A 91 -1.04 1.97 -19.05
CA VAL A 91 -1.14 2.14 -20.51
C VAL A 91 -0.31 3.32 -20.92
N VAL A 92 0.71 3.06 -21.76
CA VAL A 92 1.64 4.07 -22.24
C VAL A 92 1.31 4.40 -23.68
N GLY A 93 0.87 5.62 -23.91
CA GLY A 93 0.63 6.21 -25.24
C GLY A 93 1.74 7.15 -25.66
N LYS A 94 1.63 7.72 -26.85
CA LYS A 94 2.61 8.71 -27.36
C LYS A 94 2.57 10.03 -26.60
N GLU A 95 1.40 10.49 -26.21
CA GLU A 95 1.19 11.79 -25.59
C GLU A 95 0.80 11.65 -24.11
N ASN A 96 0.05 10.63 -23.74
CA ASN A 96 -0.46 10.44 -22.39
C ASN A 96 -0.29 8.99 -21.94
N SER A 97 -0.01 8.83 -20.64
CA SER A 97 -0.05 7.54 -19.95
C SER A 97 -1.15 7.59 -18.90
N TYR A 98 -1.86 6.49 -18.71
CA TYR A 98 -2.93 6.39 -17.72
C TYR A 98 -3.01 4.98 -17.12
N ALA A 99 -3.68 4.87 -15.98
CA ALA A 99 -3.99 3.59 -15.37
C ALA A 99 -5.40 3.12 -15.73
N GLU A 100 -5.55 1.81 -15.89
CA GLU A 100 -6.82 1.13 -16.01
C GLU A 100 -6.79 -0.18 -15.22
N ALA A 101 -7.96 -0.76 -14.93
CA ALA A 101 -8.10 -1.99 -14.15
C ALA A 101 -7.39 -1.89 -12.78
N VAL A 102 -7.68 -0.82 -12.06
CA VAL A 102 -7.10 -0.58 -10.74
C VAL A 102 -7.80 -1.47 -9.71
N HIS A 103 -7.02 -2.28 -9.00
CA HIS A 103 -7.51 -3.19 -7.98
C HIS A 103 -6.76 -2.99 -6.68
N ILE A 104 -7.49 -2.87 -5.57
CA ILE A 104 -6.89 -2.87 -4.23
C ILE A 104 -6.45 -4.30 -3.93
N LYS A 105 -5.16 -4.46 -3.66
CA LYS A 105 -4.58 -5.73 -3.24
C LYS A 105 -4.91 -5.95 -1.78
N LYS A 106 -5.73 -6.94 -1.50
CA LYS A 106 -6.01 -7.36 -0.13
C LYS A 106 -4.92 -8.32 0.31
N PHE A 107 -4.37 -8.06 1.49
CA PHE A 107 -3.44 -8.99 2.11
C PHE A 107 -4.20 -10.28 2.50
N GLU A 108 -3.87 -11.36 1.84
CA GLU A 108 -4.31 -12.69 2.21
C GLU A 108 -3.13 -13.44 2.80
N SER A 109 -3.14 -13.66 4.11
CA SER A 109 -2.06 -14.39 4.80
C SER A 109 -2.02 -15.90 4.49
N LEU A 110 -2.60 -16.29 3.36
CA LEU A 110 -2.75 -17.69 2.94
C LEU A 110 -1.43 -18.44 2.77
N ASP A 111 -0.33 -17.71 2.49
CA ASP A 111 0.97 -18.32 2.24
C ASP A 111 1.69 -18.75 3.53
N ALA A 112 1.25 -18.27 4.70
CA ALA A 112 1.89 -18.54 5.97
C ALA A 112 1.19 -19.67 6.75
N ASP A 113 -0.12 -19.64 6.87
CA ASP A 113 -0.94 -20.70 7.46
C ASP A 113 -2.41 -20.57 7.05
N PRO A 114 -2.93 -21.43 6.16
CA PRO A 114 -4.32 -21.43 5.72
C PRO A 114 -5.34 -21.59 6.86
N LEU A 115 -4.97 -22.29 7.95
CA LEU A 115 -5.84 -22.50 9.10
C LEU A 115 -5.95 -21.24 9.95
N SER A 116 -4.84 -20.56 10.19
CA SER A 116 -4.83 -19.28 10.91
C SER A 116 -5.58 -18.17 10.16
N ALA A 117 -5.41 -18.09 8.85
CA ALA A 117 -6.20 -17.17 8.01
C ALA A 117 -7.70 -17.49 8.03
N ARG A 118 -8.08 -18.77 8.09
CA ARG A 118 -9.47 -19.19 8.23
C ARG A 118 -10.02 -18.86 9.61
N ARG A 119 -9.22 -19.06 10.67
CA ARG A 119 -9.60 -18.71 12.06
C ARG A 119 -9.81 -17.21 12.22
N LEU A 120 -8.91 -16.37 11.69
CA LEU A 120 -9.07 -14.91 11.66
C LEU A 120 -10.39 -14.51 10.99
N ARG A 121 -10.68 -15.05 9.81
CA ARG A 121 -11.96 -14.78 9.10
C ARG A 121 -13.20 -15.22 9.87
N LEU A 122 -13.12 -16.34 10.58
CA LEU A 122 -14.23 -16.82 11.40
C LEU A 122 -14.45 -15.96 12.64
N LEU A 123 -13.39 -15.40 13.20
CA LEU A 123 -13.46 -14.49 14.35
C LEU A 123 -13.95 -13.10 13.93
N ASP A 124 -13.47 -12.57 12.80
CA ASP A 124 -14.01 -11.35 12.20
C ASP A 124 -15.50 -11.47 11.87
N GLY A 125 -15.94 -12.67 11.44
CA GLY A 125 -17.35 -12.95 11.19
C GLY A 125 -18.20 -13.23 12.44
N ALA A 126 -17.56 -13.58 13.56
CA ALA A 126 -18.25 -13.84 14.85
C ALA A 126 -18.35 -12.56 15.71
N LEU A 127 -17.45 -11.61 15.53
CA LEU A 127 -17.62 -10.25 16.04
C LEU A 127 -18.66 -9.59 15.15
N ASP A 128 -19.81 -9.21 15.73
CA ASP A 128 -20.92 -8.58 14.99
C ASP A 128 -20.37 -7.48 14.06
N PRO A 129 -20.41 -7.65 12.72
CA PRO A 129 -19.82 -6.70 11.77
C PRO A 129 -20.39 -5.28 11.92
N ALA A 130 -21.63 -5.16 12.37
CA ALA A 130 -22.28 -3.87 12.63
C ALA A 130 -21.72 -3.16 13.87
N LEU A 131 -21.23 -3.91 14.86
CA LEU A 131 -20.63 -3.34 16.07
C LEU A 131 -19.14 -3.02 15.88
N SER A 132 -18.45 -3.69 14.95
CA SER A 132 -17.02 -3.48 14.69
C SER A 132 -16.76 -2.36 13.69
N ALA A 133 -17.51 -2.26 12.59
CA ALA A 133 -17.28 -1.29 11.54
C ALA A 133 -17.43 0.18 11.99
N ASP A 134 -18.34 0.48 12.90
CA ASP A 134 -18.53 1.84 13.43
C ASP A 134 -17.49 2.23 14.50
N ARG A 135 -16.74 1.28 15.03
CA ARG A 135 -15.73 1.52 16.06
C ARG A 135 -14.33 1.71 15.50
N VAL A 136 -14.07 1.16 14.31
CA VAL A 136 -12.76 1.29 13.66
C VAL A 136 -12.58 2.69 13.11
N LEU A 137 -11.44 3.29 13.42
CA LEU A 137 -11.09 4.64 13.00
C LEU A 137 -10.91 4.71 11.49
N LYS A 138 -11.56 5.68 10.86
CA LYS A 138 -11.44 5.93 9.42
C LYS A 138 -10.28 6.89 9.13
N ILE A 139 -9.69 6.77 7.94
CA ILE A 139 -8.67 7.72 7.45
C ILE A 139 -9.20 9.15 7.56
N GLY A 140 -8.35 10.07 8.04
CA GLY A 140 -8.67 11.47 8.28
C GLY A 140 -9.27 11.78 9.65
N GLN A 141 -9.72 10.79 10.41
CA GLN A 141 -10.24 11.01 11.77
C GLN A 141 -9.11 11.23 12.79
N PRO A 142 -9.35 12.00 13.86
CA PRO A 142 -8.40 12.14 14.96
C PRO A 142 -8.11 10.81 15.62
N ALA A 143 -6.83 10.46 15.74
CA ALA A 143 -6.40 9.25 16.44
C ALA A 143 -6.67 9.40 17.95
N PRO A 144 -7.21 8.37 18.61
CA PRO A 144 -7.38 8.38 20.05
C PRO A 144 -6.02 8.39 20.75
N ASP A 145 -5.92 9.09 21.87
CA ASP A 145 -4.75 9.02 22.71
C ASP A 145 -4.66 7.66 23.41
N PHE A 146 -3.45 7.29 23.78
CA PHE A 146 -3.17 6.12 24.61
C PHE A 146 -2.21 6.51 25.74
N SER A 147 -2.07 5.64 26.72
CA SER A 147 -1.09 5.77 27.77
C SER A 147 -0.44 4.42 28.01
N LEU A 148 0.73 4.24 27.40
CA LEU A 148 1.55 3.04 27.51
C LEU A 148 2.90 3.41 28.15
N ILE A 149 3.74 2.41 28.38
CA ILE A 149 5.11 2.59 28.90
C ILE A 149 6.10 2.09 27.89
N ASP A 150 7.24 2.77 27.77
CA ASP A 150 8.31 2.38 26.87
C ASP A 150 9.31 1.42 27.52
N GLN A 151 10.31 1.00 26.74
CA GLN A 151 11.42 0.15 27.17
C GLN A 151 12.24 0.75 28.33
N ASN A 152 12.15 2.06 28.59
CA ASN A 152 12.82 2.78 29.68
C ASN A 152 11.88 3.01 30.87
N ARG A 153 10.68 2.43 30.85
CA ARG A 153 9.62 2.64 31.84
C ARG A 153 9.05 4.07 31.86
N ALA A 154 9.35 4.86 30.83
CA ALA A 154 8.74 6.17 30.68
C ALA A 154 7.29 6.01 30.16
N ARG A 155 6.38 6.81 30.71
CA ARG A 155 5.02 6.91 30.19
C ARG A 155 5.08 7.61 28.83
N VAL A 156 4.38 7.07 27.84
CA VAL A 156 4.28 7.59 26.49
C VAL A 156 2.81 7.74 26.12
N THR A 157 2.47 8.89 25.57
CA THR A 157 1.16 9.19 25.01
C THR A 157 1.29 9.60 23.55
N LEU A 158 0.26 9.36 22.74
CA LEU A 158 0.28 9.80 21.34
C LEU A 158 0.34 11.34 21.25
N PHE A 159 -0.32 12.01 22.19
CA PHE A 159 -0.40 13.48 22.23
C PHE A 159 0.95 14.18 22.38
N GLU A 160 1.94 13.54 23.01
CA GLU A 160 3.32 14.05 23.15
C GLU A 160 4.02 14.23 21.79
N PHE A 161 3.55 13.55 20.76
CA PHE A 161 4.11 13.62 19.42
C PHE A 161 3.34 14.56 18.49
N SER A 162 2.49 15.40 19.05
CA SER A 162 1.76 16.42 18.25
C SER A 162 2.72 17.24 17.39
N GLY A 163 2.35 17.50 16.15
CA GLY A 163 3.18 18.18 15.15
C GLY A 163 4.20 17.31 14.43
N LYS A 164 4.32 16.05 14.79
CA LYS A 164 5.21 15.07 14.14
C LYS A 164 4.40 14.02 13.38
N VAL A 165 5.03 13.38 12.41
CA VAL A 165 4.50 12.16 11.79
C VAL A 165 4.86 10.98 12.68
N VAL A 166 3.88 10.11 12.94
CA VAL A 166 4.09 8.93 13.79
C VAL A 166 3.76 7.67 12.97
N ALA A 167 4.72 6.77 12.85
CA ALA A 167 4.51 5.44 12.27
C ALA A 167 4.41 4.39 13.38
N ILE A 168 3.32 3.63 13.41
CA ILE A 168 3.01 2.66 14.46
C ILE A 168 2.90 1.28 13.84
N THR A 169 3.58 0.29 14.41
CA THR A 169 3.41 -1.12 14.05
C THR A 169 3.16 -1.99 15.28
N PHE A 170 2.62 -3.17 15.06
CA PHE A 170 2.22 -4.11 16.10
C PHE A 170 3.02 -5.40 15.94
N VAL A 171 3.69 -5.82 16.99
CA VAL A 171 4.53 -7.03 17.00
C VAL A 171 4.49 -7.69 18.37
N TYR A 172 5.08 -8.87 18.50
CA TYR A 172 5.50 -9.43 19.78
C TYR A 172 6.91 -10.00 19.63
N THR A 173 7.73 -9.86 20.69
CA THR A 173 9.19 -10.09 20.57
C THR A 173 9.56 -11.54 20.27
N ARG A 174 8.69 -12.50 20.63
CA ARG A 174 8.87 -13.93 20.43
C ARG A 174 8.28 -14.48 19.13
N CYS A 175 7.83 -13.61 18.22
CA CYS A 175 7.24 -14.02 16.94
C CYS A 175 8.21 -14.89 16.13
N PRO A 176 7.86 -16.14 15.81
CA PRO A 176 8.75 -17.04 15.09
C PRO A 176 8.72 -16.81 13.57
N PHE A 177 7.82 -15.97 13.08
CA PHE A 177 7.56 -15.82 11.64
C PHE A 177 8.36 -14.66 11.03
N PRO A 178 9.41 -14.95 10.22
CA PRO A 178 10.27 -13.91 9.65
C PRO A 178 9.53 -12.98 8.69
N ASN A 179 8.47 -13.44 8.03
CA ASN A 179 7.70 -12.66 7.08
C ASN A 179 6.65 -11.75 7.75
N PHE A 180 6.46 -11.81 9.06
CA PHE A 180 5.49 -11.01 9.80
C PHE A 180 6.16 -9.92 10.64
N CYS A 181 6.23 -10.11 11.96
CA CYS A 181 6.79 -9.12 12.86
C CYS A 181 8.21 -8.67 12.46
N PHE A 182 9.05 -9.62 12.03
CA PHE A 182 10.41 -9.32 11.60
C PHE A 182 10.43 -8.39 10.38
N ARG A 183 9.60 -8.65 9.37
CA ARG A 183 9.49 -7.80 8.17
C ARG A 183 9.00 -6.40 8.50
N LEU A 184 7.97 -6.27 9.33
CA LEU A 184 7.45 -4.97 9.77
C LEU A 184 8.50 -4.17 10.54
N THR A 185 9.19 -4.80 11.49
CA THR A 185 10.26 -4.15 12.26
C THR A 185 11.45 -3.77 11.37
N ASN A 186 11.80 -4.62 10.39
CA ASN A 186 12.84 -4.30 9.41
C ASN A 186 12.46 -3.07 8.57
N ASN A 187 11.20 -2.94 8.16
CA ASN A 187 10.73 -1.76 7.44
C ASN A 187 10.91 -0.48 8.29
N LEU A 188 10.57 -0.53 9.59
CA LEU A 188 10.83 0.60 10.49
C LEU A 188 12.32 0.86 10.68
N SER A 189 13.16 -0.17 10.76
CA SER A 189 14.62 0.00 10.84
C SER A 189 15.21 0.69 9.61
N ARG A 190 14.70 0.36 8.41
CA ARG A 190 15.10 1.04 7.17
C ARG A 190 14.55 2.47 7.11
N LEU A 191 13.33 2.68 7.58
CA LEU A 191 12.72 4.00 7.70
C LEU A 191 13.55 4.91 8.61
N GLN A 192 13.95 4.42 9.79
CA GLN A 192 14.86 5.13 10.70
C GLN A 192 16.16 5.56 10.00
N LYS A 193 16.76 4.68 9.20
CA LYS A 193 18.01 4.99 8.47
C LYS A 193 17.79 6.06 7.40
N ARG A 194 16.68 5.98 6.66
CA ARG A 194 16.32 6.96 5.62
C ARG A 194 16.13 8.35 6.21
N PHE A 195 15.49 8.42 7.38
CA PHE A 195 15.13 9.68 8.07
C PHE A 195 15.92 9.92 9.34
N ALA A 196 17.20 9.55 9.37
CA ALA A 196 18.04 9.64 10.58
C ALA A 196 18.12 11.05 11.18
N ARG A 197 17.98 12.10 10.34
CA ARG A 197 18.02 13.51 10.79
C ARG A 197 16.68 13.99 11.35
N GLU A 198 15.59 13.39 10.92
CA GLU A 198 14.21 13.70 11.27
C GLU A 198 13.74 12.94 12.51
N MET A 199 14.43 11.83 12.85
CA MET A 199 14.11 10.99 14.02
C MET A 199 14.03 11.80 15.31
N GLY A 200 12.93 11.62 16.03
CA GLY A 200 12.66 12.33 17.28
C GLY A 200 12.18 13.78 17.11
N ARG A 201 12.42 14.40 15.98
CA ARG A 201 12.06 15.81 15.68
C ARG A 201 10.78 15.92 14.86
N GLU A 202 10.72 15.22 13.73
CA GLU A 202 9.63 15.25 12.77
C GLU A 202 8.99 13.89 12.55
N LEU A 203 9.74 12.81 12.82
CA LEU A 203 9.31 11.43 12.71
C LEU A 203 9.51 10.69 14.03
N ILE A 204 8.46 9.99 14.44
CA ILE A 204 8.45 9.07 15.58
C ILE A 204 8.06 7.69 15.07
N LEU A 205 8.74 6.67 15.55
CA LEU A 205 8.40 5.27 15.31
C LEU A 205 7.93 4.64 16.63
N LEU A 206 6.79 3.99 16.60
CA LEU A 206 6.25 3.28 17.74
C LEU A 206 6.06 1.81 17.36
N THR A 207 6.54 0.93 18.20
CA THR A 207 6.27 -0.50 18.10
C THR A 207 5.51 -0.91 19.35
N ILE A 208 4.24 -1.31 19.19
CA ILE A 208 3.36 -1.71 20.29
C ILE A 208 3.35 -3.23 20.37
N THR A 209 3.63 -3.78 21.54
CA THR A 209 3.57 -5.23 21.73
C THR A 209 2.14 -5.75 21.81
N LEU A 210 1.89 -6.90 21.18
CA LEU A 210 0.66 -7.67 21.31
C LEU A 210 0.73 -8.70 22.46
N ASP A 211 1.93 -8.88 23.05
CA ASP A 211 2.17 -9.80 24.19
C ASP A 211 2.68 -9.04 25.43
N PRO A 212 1.91 -8.10 25.99
CA PRO A 212 2.37 -7.28 27.08
C PRO A 212 2.63 -8.05 28.38
N ILE A 213 2.25 -9.32 28.46
CA ILE A 213 2.57 -10.18 29.60
C ILE A 213 4.06 -10.56 29.61
N HIS A 214 4.61 -10.90 28.45
CA HIS A 214 6.02 -11.31 28.29
C HIS A 214 6.90 -10.12 27.92
N ASP A 215 6.40 -9.24 27.05
CA ASP A 215 7.12 -8.07 26.54
C ASP A 215 7.07 -6.90 27.53
N GLN A 216 7.83 -7.05 28.59
CA GLN A 216 7.94 -6.08 29.68
C GLN A 216 9.09 -5.09 29.43
N PRO A 217 9.13 -3.93 30.09
CA PRO A 217 10.26 -2.99 29.99
C PRO A 217 11.63 -3.62 30.31
N ALA A 218 11.66 -4.72 31.01
CA ALA A 218 12.91 -5.45 31.30
C ALA A 218 13.43 -6.24 30.08
N THR A 219 12.55 -6.71 29.19
CA THR A 219 12.88 -7.56 28.02
C THR A 219 12.97 -6.75 26.71
N LEU A 220 12.18 -5.71 26.57
CA LEU A 220 12.12 -4.85 25.39
C LEU A 220 13.48 -4.24 24.96
N PRO A 221 14.40 -3.84 25.86
CA PRO A 221 15.69 -3.28 25.46
C PRO A 221 16.55 -4.25 24.62
N GLU A 222 16.46 -5.56 24.83
CA GLU A 222 17.17 -6.54 24.04
C GLU A 222 16.66 -6.58 22.60
N TYR A 223 15.34 -6.58 22.45
CA TYR A 223 14.72 -6.47 21.13
C TYR A 223 15.14 -5.18 20.42
N GLY A 224 15.13 -4.03 21.13
CA GLY A 224 15.59 -2.76 20.59
C GLY A 224 17.04 -2.78 20.10
N ARG A 225 17.94 -3.46 20.85
CA ARG A 225 19.35 -3.62 20.44
C ARG A 225 19.50 -4.45 19.17
N THR A 226 18.73 -5.52 19.02
CA THR A 226 18.73 -6.37 17.81
C THR A 226 18.44 -5.54 16.54
N TRP A 227 17.60 -4.53 16.64
CA TRP A 227 17.21 -3.67 15.53
C TRP A 227 18.00 -2.36 15.44
N ASN A 228 18.97 -2.12 16.32
CA ASN A 228 19.72 -0.85 16.41
C ASN A 228 18.79 0.36 16.47
N MET A 229 17.79 0.28 17.34
CA MET A 229 16.79 1.35 17.49
C MET A 229 17.40 2.62 18.03
N ASP A 230 17.09 3.77 17.42
CA ASP A 230 17.44 5.07 17.92
C ASP A 230 16.45 5.48 19.03
N PRO A 231 16.88 5.54 20.30
CA PRO A 231 15.99 5.85 21.42
C PRO A 231 15.42 7.28 21.39
N LYS A 232 15.94 8.15 20.53
CA LYS A 232 15.44 9.52 20.36
C LYS A 232 14.09 9.58 19.66
N GLY A 233 13.78 8.59 18.83
CA GLY A 233 12.58 8.65 18.02
C GLY A 233 11.91 7.31 17.77
N TRP A 234 12.42 6.23 18.35
CA TRP A 234 11.78 4.91 18.23
C TRP A 234 11.54 4.31 19.63
N HIS A 235 10.28 4.13 19.99
CA HIS A 235 9.84 3.59 21.27
C HIS A 235 9.20 2.21 21.10
N LEU A 236 9.57 1.28 21.97
CA LEU A 236 8.89 -0.03 22.14
C LEU A 236 7.90 0.12 23.28
N LEU A 237 6.62 -0.04 22.98
CA LEU A 237 5.54 0.23 23.93
C LEU A 237 4.88 -1.05 24.42
N THR A 238 4.66 -1.09 25.72
CA THR A 238 3.93 -2.12 26.44
C THR A 238 3.01 -1.48 27.49
N GLY A 239 2.16 -2.27 28.12
CA GLY A 239 1.27 -1.75 29.17
C GLY A 239 0.25 -2.76 29.62
N PRO A 240 -0.83 -2.35 30.33
CA PRO A 240 -1.91 -3.25 30.68
C PRO A 240 -2.51 -3.89 29.43
N PRO A 241 -2.75 -5.22 29.40
CA PRO A 241 -3.33 -5.91 28.24
C PRO A 241 -4.63 -5.26 27.74
N THR A 242 -5.45 -4.77 28.67
CA THR A 242 -6.72 -4.09 28.34
C THR A 242 -6.52 -2.78 27.59
N GLU A 243 -5.44 -2.04 27.86
CA GLU A 243 -5.15 -0.78 27.17
C GLU A 243 -4.59 -1.05 25.77
N VAL A 244 -3.73 -2.08 25.63
CA VAL A 244 -3.25 -2.54 24.32
C VAL A 244 -4.43 -3.01 23.47
N GLN A 245 -5.33 -3.83 24.02
CA GLN A 245 -6.52 -4.31 23.31
C GLN A 245 -7.40 -3.15 22.84
N LYS A 246 -7.75 -2.22 23.73
CA LYS A 246 -8.57 -1.05 23.38
C LYS A 246 -7.96 -0.24 22.23
N PHE A 247 -6.63 -0.06 22.24
CA PHE A 247 -5.95 0.65 21.16
C PHE A 247 -6.04 -0.14 19.86
N CYS A 248 -5.76 -1.42 19.89
CA CYS A 248 -5.85 -2.31 18.72
C CYS A 248 -7.26 -2.30 18.10
N ASP A 249 -8.31 -2.43 18.93
CA ASP A 249 -9.71 -2.43 18.48
C ASP A 249 -10.08 -1.14 17.72
N ARG A 250 -9.50 0.00 18.12
CA ARG A 250 -9.77 1.30 17.48
C ARG A 250 -9.21 1.39 16.06
N PHE A 251 -8.23 0.57 15.72
CA PHE A 251 -7.59 0.57 14.40
C PHE A 251 -7.85 -0.71 13.59
N GLY A 252 -8.72 -1.59 14.09
CA GLY A 252 -9.04 -2.85 13.42
C GLY A 252 -7.93 -3.89 13.51
N VAL A 253 -7.01 -3.74 14.48
CA VAL A 253 -5.94 -4.72 14.70
C VAL A 253 -6.50 -5.86 15.54
N ALA A 254 -6.82 -6.98 14.89
CA ALA A 254 -7.26 -8.19 15.54
C ALA A 254 -6.07 -9.03 16.01
N PHE A 255 -6.10 -9.50 17.25
CA PHE A 255 -5.12 -10.46 17.76
C PHE A 255 -5.69 -11.32 18.86
N TYR A 256 -5.20 -12.55 18.97
CA TYR A 256 -5.58 -13.47 20.03
C TYR A 256 -4.49 -14.55 20.23
N PRO A 257 -4.36 -15.07 21.46
CA PRO A 257 -3.38 -16.11 21.75
C PRO A 257 -3.80 -17.45 21.13
N ASP A 258 -2.84 -18.18 20.55
CA ASP A 258 -3.01 -19.51 20.01
C ASP A 258 -1.76 -20.38 20.30
N GLU A 259 -1.92 -21.42 21.13
CA GLU A 259 -0.87 -22.38 21.48
C GLU A 259 0.48 -21.78 21.93
N GLY A 260 0.44 -20.64 22.61
CA GLY A 260 1.64 -19.93 23.11
C GLY A 260 2.21 -18.88 22.15
N GLU A 261 1.60 -18.70 21.00
CA GLU A 261 1.85 -17.66 20.00
C GLU A 261 0.67 -16.71 19.90
N PHE A 262 0.76 -15.72 19.01
CA PHE A 262 -0.34 -14.82 18.67
C PHE A 262 -0.65 -14.92 17.19
N ILE A 263 -1.93 -15.15 16.88
CA ILE A 263 -2.47 -14.90 15.56
C ILE A 263 -2.95 -13.44 15.55
N HIS A 264 -2.48 -12.66 14.59
CA HIS A 264 -2.86 -11.26 14.50
C HIS A 264 -2.91 -10.76 13.05
N SER A 265 -3.76 -9.78 12.80
CA SER A 265 -3.73 -9.01 11.58
C SER A 265 -2.48 -8.11 11.56
N LEU A 266 -1.94 -7.86 10.37
CA LEU A 266 -0.75 -7.03 10.19
C LEU A 266 -1.17 -5.62 9.82
N HIS A 267 -0.75 -4.64 10.61
CA HIS A 267 -1.05 -3.24 10.36
C HIS A 267 0.18 -2.37 10.58
N THR A 268 0.33 -1.36 9.73
CA THR A 268 1.21 -0.22 9.97
C THR A 268 0.40 1.05 9.82
N LEU A 269 0.23 1.78 10.92
CA LEU A 269 -0.55 3.01 10.97
C LEU A 269 0.37 4.21 10.79
N ILE A 270 -0.09 5.20 10.04
CA ILE A 270 0.59 6.49 9.95
C ILE A 270 -0.34 7.57 10.46
N ILE A 271 0.11 8.27 11.49
CA ILE A 271 -0.57 9.43 12.07
C ILE A 271 0.14 10.69 11.54
N ASP A 272 -0.62 11.62 11.04
CA ASP A 272 -0.10 12.89 10.52
C ASP A 272 0.24 13.91 11.64
N ARG A 273 0.80 15.05 11.25
CA ARG A 273 1.15 16.14 12.16
C ARG A 273 -0.03 16.73 12.94
N GLN A 274 -1.25 16.53 12.43
CA GLN A 274 -2.49 16.98 13.08
C GLN A 274 -3.05 15.92 14.04
N GLY A 275 -2.35 14.80 14.24
CA GLY A 275 -2.80 13.70 15.07
C GLY A 275 -3.95 12.90 14.44
N ARG A 276 -4.10 12.91 13.11
CA ARG A 276 -5.13 12.15 12.40
C ARG A 276 -4.56 10.89 11.77
N LEU A 277 -5.36 9.85 11.70
CA LEU A 277 -4.99 8.64 10.95
C LEU A 277 -4.87 9.00 9.45
N ALA A 278 -3.64 9.08 8.96
CA ALA A 278 -3.37 9.39 7.56
C ALA A 278 -3.38 8.16 6.66
N ALA A 279 -2.97 7.00 7.19
CA ALA A 279 -2.98 5.73 6.48
C ALA A 279 -3.04 4.56 7.45
N ASN A 280 -3.67 3.47 7.03
CA ASN A 280 -3.63 2.16 7.68
C ASN A 280 -3.20 1.14 6.61
N LEU A 281 -1.94 0.75 6.63
CA LEU A 281 -1.38 -0.23 5.71
C LEU A 281 -1.66 -1.62 6.26
N GLU A 282 -2.56 -2.34 5.61
CA GLU A 282 -2.86 -3.73 5.96
C GLU A 282 -1.86 -4.68 5.29
N GLY A 283 -1.43 -5.69 6.04
CA GLY A 283 -0.46 -6.67 5.55
C GLY A 283 0.99 -6.19 5.66
N ASN A 284 1.85 -6.81 4.87
CA ASN A 284 3.30 -6.59 4.90
C ASN A 284 3.93 -6.58 3.49
N GLU A 285 3.11 -6.45 2.44
CA GLU A 285 3.61 -6.51 1.06
C GLU A 285 4.31 -5.24 0.62
N PHE A 286 4.00 -4.10 1.24
CA PHE A 286 4.69 -2.85 0.98
C PHE A 286 6.17 -2.92 1.37
N THR A 287 7.00 -2.22 0.61
CA THR A 287 8.43 -2.12 0.87
C THR A 287 8.74 -1.00 1.88
N ALA A 288 9.95 -1.03 2.45
CA ALA A 288 10.42 0.07 3.30
C ALA A 288 10.57 1.37 2.52
N GLU A 289 10.88 1.30 1.24
CA GLU A 289 10.96 2.43 0.32
C GLU A 289 9.59 3.08 0.14
N GLN A 290 8.56 2.29 -0.15
CA GLN A 290 7.18 2.77 -0.30
C GLN A 290 6.63 3.38 1.00
N LEU A 291 6.90 2.75 2.15
CA LEU A 291 6.58 3.31 3.46
C LEU A 291 7.30 4.66 3.67
N GLY A 292 8.58 4.73 3.28
CA GLY A 292 9.36 5.95 3.34
C GLY A 292 8.80 7.07 2.47
N ASP A 293 8.35 6.74 1.27
CA ASP A 293 7.72 7.71 0.36
C ASP A 293 6.43 8.28 0.95
N LEU A 294 5.60 7.43 1.57
CA LEU A 294 4.39 7.84 2.25
C LEU A 294 4.69 8.80 3.41
N VAL A 295 5.66 8.44 4.27
CA VAL A 295 6.09 9.27 5.39
C VAL A 295 6.65 10.61 4.90
N GLU A 296 7.45 10.61 3.84
CA GLU A 296 8.03 11.82 3.26
C GLU A 296 6.97 12.79 2.74
N VAL A 297 5.95 12.27 2.03
CA VAL A 297 4.81 13.07 1.57
C VAL A 297 4.09 13.72 2.76
N LEU A 298 3.87 12.98 3.85
CA LEU A 298 3.19 13.50 5.04
C LEU A 298 4.05 14.50 5.82
N MET A 299 5.36 14.32 5.87
CA MET A 299 6.27 15.31 6.49
C MET A 299 6.35 16.60 5.69
N LYS A 300 6.25 16.53 4.35
CA LYS A 300 6.28 17.71 3.46
C LYS A 300 4.94 18.43 3.39
N SER A 301 3.83 17.77 3.68
CA SER A 301 2.51 18.41 3.70
C SER A 301 2.49 19.47 4.81
N ARG A 302 2.48 20.75 4.40
CA ARG A 302 2.33 21.87 5.32
C ARG A 302 0.93 21.80 5.94
N THR A 303 0.84 22.19 7.21
CA THR A 303 -0.44 22.46 7.88
C THR A 303 -1.19 23.52 7.07
N THR A 304 -2.07 23.11 6.16
CA THR A 304 -3.08 24.04 5.66
C THR A 304 -4.05 24.25 6.81
N ASN A 305 -3.84 25.36 7.53
CA ASN A 305 -4.77 25.82 8.55
C ASN A 305 -6.08 26.17 7.81
N PRO A 306 -7.23 25.53 8.10
CA PRO A 306 -8.50 25.97 7.58
C PRO A 306 -9.00 27.15 8.45
N SER A 307 -8.28 28.27 8.41
CA SER A 307 -8.73 29.52 9.01
C SER A 307 -8.57 30.61 7.97
N GLY A 308 -9.61 30.82 7.18
CA GLY A 308 -9.66 31.95 6.25
C GLY A 308 -10.80 31.83 5.25
N SER A 309 -12.05 31.91 5.66
CA SER A 309 -13.14 32.68 5.02
C SER A 309 -14.42 32.51 5.81
#